data_972164a5dec0263fadf50a8542894948
#
_entry.id   972164a5dec0263fadf50a8542894948
#
_cell.length_a   1.000
_cell.length_b   1.000
_cell.length_c   1.000
_cell.angle_alpha   90.00
_cell.angle_beta   90.00
_cell.angle_gamma   90.00
#
_symmetry.space_group_name_H-M   'P 1'
#
loop_
_entity.id
_entity.type
_entity.pdbx_description
1 polymer ?
#
loop_
_entity_poly.entity_id
_entity_poly.type
_entity_poly.pdbx_seq_one_letter_code
_entity_poly.pdbx_strand_id
1 'polypeptide(L)'
;GGFEIYLDDSALGEDLWDAIWAKGAKYNLKPGCPNLIERIESGLLSYGNDMNREDTPLEIGLEKFINLDGDAEFIGKDALIAQRDAGVTKRLMGIEMDGAEMTPVSMPEAVCVDGVKVGSLTSAVYSPDYGANIGFTMIAVEYAHDGAKVEVQSAQGLRQGVVCEVAALWERVQGK
;
A
#
# COMPACT_ATOMS: atom_id res chain seq x y z
N GLY A 1 -16.57 8.56 2.15
CA GLY A 1 -16.42 9.48 1.02
C GLY A 1 -15.87 10.81 1.45
N GLY A 2 -15.32 11.56 0.53
CA GLY A 2 -14.73 12.86 0.77
C GLY A 2 -14.73 13.71 -0.49
N PHE A 3 -14.25 14.93 -0.37
CA PHE A 3 -14.15 15.90 -1.46
C PHE A 3 -12.76 16.54 -1.45
N GLU A 4 -12.22 16.78 -2.62
CA GLU A 4 -11.11 17.69 -2.84
C GLU A 4 -11.65 19.01 -3.36
N ILE A 5 -11.15 20.12 -2.83
CA ILE A 5 -11.60 21.46 -3.20
C ILE A 5 -10.40 22.21 -3.76
N TYR A 6 -10.52 22.66 -5.00
CA TYR A 6 -9.52 23.46 -5.69
C TYR A 6 -9.94 24.90 -5.66
N LEU A 7 -9.03 25.78 -5.22
CA LEU A 7 -9.26 27.21 -5.08
C LEU A 7 -8.31 27.98 -6.03
N ASP A 8 -8.88 28.80 -6.90
CA ASP A 8 -8.09 29.55 -7.90
C ASP A 8 -7.22 30.65 -7.27
N ASP A 9 -7.70 31.27 -6.18
CA ASP A 9 -6.96 32.30 -5.46
C ASP A 9 -6.57 31.79 -4.08
N SER A 10 -5.27 31.48 -3.90
CA SER A 10 -4.74 31.00 -2.63
C SER A 10 -4.89 31.98 -1.47
N ALA A 11 -5.06 33.28 -1.73
CA ALA A 11 -5.29 34.29 -0.69
C ALA A 11 -6.62 34.08 0.06
N LEU A 12 -7.58 33.37 -0.57
CA LEU A 12 -8.88 33.06 0.03
C LEU A 12 -8.89 31.70 0.78
N GLY A 13 -7.75 31.05 0.93
CA GLY A 13 -7.64 29.71 1.52
C GLY A 13 -8.16 29.64 2.96
N GLU A 14 -7.77 30.60 3.80
CA GLU A 14 -8.21 30.68 5.21
C GLU A 14 -9.72 30.94 5.31
N ASP A 15 -10.23 31.90 4.53
CA ASP A 15 -11.66 32.22 4.51
C ASP A 15 -12.50 31.01 4.09
N LEU A 16 -12.04 30.26 3.08
CA LEU A 16 -12.71 29.05 2.64
C LEU A 16 -12.67 27.96 3.72
N TRP A 17 -11.53 27.77 4.35
CA TRP A 17 -11.37 26.82 5.46
C TRP A 17 -12.33 27.12 6.60
N ASP A 18 -12.37 28.36 7.07
CA ASP A 18 -13.24 28.81 8.15
C ASP A 18 -14.73 28.66 7.82
N ALA A 19 -15.12 29.00 6.58
CA ALA A 19 -16.49 28.84 6.11
C ALA A 19 -16.92 27.36 6.07
N ILE A 20 -16.05 26.47 5.58
CA ILE A 20 -16.30 25.03 5.54
C ILE A 20 -16.41 24.48 6.96
N TRP A 21 -15.49 24.86 7.85
CA TRP A 21 -15.47 24.40 9.22
C TRP A 21 -16.70 24.84 9.99
N ALA A 22 -17.06 26.12 9.90
CA ALA A 22 -18.24 26.66 10.55
C ALA A 22 -19.55 25.98 10.12
N LYS A 23 -19.67 25.58 8.86
CA LYS A 23 -20.87 24.89 8.33
C LYS A 23 -20.83 23.39 8.55
N GLY A 24 -19.64 22.81 8.54
CA GLY A 24 -19.40 21.36 8.59
C GLY A 24 -19.45 20.76 9.99
N ALA A 25 -19.19 21.55 11.03
CA ALA A 25 -19.08 21.06 12.41
C ALA A 25 -20.31 20.24 12.85
N LYS A 26 -21.52 20.68 12.52
CA LYS A 26 -22.77 19.96 12.83
C LYS A 26 -22.94 18.62 12.11
N TYR A 27 -22.13 18.36 11.09
CA TYR A 27 -22.14 17.11 10.32
C TYR A 27 -20.91 16.23 10.65
N ASN A 28 -20.19 16.58 11.74
CA ASN A 28 -18.95 15.89 12.11
C ASN A 28 -17.90 15.87 10.98
N LEU A 29 -17.83 17.00 10.23
CA LEU A 29 -16.81 17.18 9.19
C LEU A 29 -15.43 17.13 9.83
N LYS A 30 -14.51 16.43 9.18
CA LYS A 30 -13.10 16.36 9.56
C LYS A 30 -12.23 16.63 8.35
N PRO A 31 -11.03 17.23 8.51
CA PRO A 31 -10.08 17.32 7.42
C PRO A 31 -9.64 15.92 7.03
N GLY A 32 -9.60 15.63 5.73
CA GLY A 32 -8.95 14.45 5.20
C GLY A 32 -7.45 14.69 5.22
N CYS A 33 -6.74 13.92 6.00
CA CYS A 33 -5.28 13.98 6.07
C CYS A 33 -4.74 12.55 5.96
N PRO A 34 -4.70 11.97 4.75
CA PRO A 34 -4.13 10.64 4.57
C PRO A 34 -2.67 10.68 5.00
N ASN A 35 -2.37 10.00 6.09
CA ASN A 35 -1.02 9.80 6.58
C ASN A 35 -0.52 8.40 6.19
N LEU A 36 0.75 8.13 6.46
CA LEU A 36 1.37 6.86 6.10
C LEU A 36 0.69 5.67 6.79
N ILE A 37 0.25 5.83 8.05
CA ILE A 37 -0.40 4.77 8.82
C ILE A 37 -1.73 4.40 8.15
N GLU A 38 -2.64 5.35 8.02
CA GLU A 38 -3.96 5.14 7.39
C GLU A 38 -3.86 4.62 5.96
N ARG A 39 -2.84 5.08 5.22
CA ARG A 39 -2.57 4.62 3.86
C ARG A 39 -2.25 3.13 3.82
N ILE A 40 -1.31 2.67 4.66
CA ILE A 40 -0.92 1.26 4.71
C ILE A 40 -2.06 0.40 5.25
N GLU A 41 -2.73 0.83 6.32
CA GLU A 41 -3.89 0.14 6.88
C GLU A 41 -5.00 -0.07 5.85
N SER A 42 -5.26 0.93 5.01
CA SER A 42 -6.32 0.86 3.99
C SER A 42 -5.89 0.24 2.66
N GLY A 43 -4.65 -0.22 2.54
CA GLY A 43 -4.16 -0.83 1.31
C GLY A 43 -3.94 0.16 0.17
N LEU A 44 -3.78 1.46 0.45
CA LEU A 44 -3.54 2.48 -0.57
C LEU A 44 -2.07 2.52 -0.97
N LEU A 45 -1.80 2.20 -2.22
CA LEU A 45 -0.45 2.17 -2.79
C LEU A 45 0.03 3.59 -3.14
N SER A 46 1.34 3.79 -3.03
CA SER A 46 2.00 5.04 -3.39
C SER A 46 2.91 4.84 -4.59
N TYR A 47 2.62 5.56 -5.68
CA TYR A 47 3.50 5.57 -6.85
C TYR A 47 4.86 6.19 -6.50
N GLY A 48 5.92 5.52 -6.90
CA GLY A 48 7.29 5.88 -6.55
C GLY A 48 7.84 5.18 -5.30
N ASN A 49 6.95 4.72 -4.39
CA ASN A 49 7.34 3.92 -3.24
C ASN A 49 7.02 2.44 -3.44
N ASP A 50 5.74 2.10 -3.58
CA ASP A 50 5.28 0.71 -3.63
C ASP A 50 5.25 0.14 -5.04
N MET A 51 5.19 1.01 -6.03
CA MET A 51 5.17 0.68 -7.45
C MET A 51 5.78 1.80 -8.29
N ASN A 52 6.22 1.47 -9.48
CA ASN A 52 6.75 2.41 -10.46
C ASN A 52 6.46 1.91 -11.89
N ARG A 53 7.14 2.48 -12.92
CA ARG A 53 6.93 2.10 -14.32
C ARG A 53 7.43 0.71 -14.70
N GLU A 54 8.20 0.07 -13.84
CA GLU A 54 8.72 -1.30 -14.03
C GLU A 54 7.76 -2.37 -13.49
N ASP A 55 6.70 -1.94 -12.82
CA ASP A 55 5.70 -2.82 -12.23
C ASP A 55 4.41 -2.80 -13.05
N THR A 56 3.80 -3.95 -13.22
CA THR A 56 2.54 -4.09 -13.95
C THR A 56 1.36 -4.11 -12.98
N PRO A 57 0.14 -3.76 -13.45
CA PRO A 57 -1.06 -3.85 -12.63
C PRO A 57 -1.33 -5.27 -12.08
N LEU A 58 -0.89 -6.32 -12.78
CA LEU A 58 -1.03 -7.71 -12.32
C LEU A 58 -0.10 -8.03 -11.14
N GLU A 59 1.09 -7.43 -11.12
CA GLU A 59 2.06 -7.59 -10.03
C GLU A 59 1.66 -6.84 -8.76
N ILE A 60 0.92 -5.74 -8.90
CA ILE A 60 0.54 -4.88 -7.76
C ILE A 60 -0.91 -5.08 -7.28
N GLY A 61 -1.61 -6.13 -7.76
CA GLY A 61 -2.95 -6.47 -7.28
C GLY A 61 -4.06 -5.52 -7.76
N LEU A 62 -3.86 -4.85 -8.90
CA LEU A 62 -4.85 -3.95 -9.52
C LEU A 62 -5.57 -4.58 -10.73
N GLU A 63 -5.45 -5.88 -10.93
CA GLU A 63 -6.11 -6.63 -12.02
C GLU A 63 -7.62 -6.43 -12.05
N LYS A 64 -8.27 -6.21 -10.91
CA LYS A 64 -9.72 -5.97 -10.82
C LYS A 64 -10.19 -4.69 -11.52
N PHE A 65 -9.27 -3.77 -11.82
CA PHE A 65 -9.58 -2.52 -12.53
C PHE A 65 -9.33 -2.62 -14.03
N ILE A 66 -8.88 -3.78 -14.54
CA ILE A 66 -8.50 -3.97 -15.93
C ILE A 66 -9.29 -5.13 -16.51
N ASN A 67 -10.09 -4.85 -17.53
CA ASN A 67 -10.82 -5.88 -18.25
C ASN A 67 -10.02 -6.35 -19.48
N LEU A 68 -9.19 -7.38 -19.29
CA LEU A 68 -8.38 -7.97 -20.37
C LEU A 68 -9.22 -8.78 -21.36
N ASP A 69 -10.38 -9.28 -20.95
CA ASP A 69 -11.25 -10.12 -21.78
C ASP A 69 -12.36 -9.32 -22.50
N GLY A 70 -12.43 -8.00 -22.25
CA GLY A 70 -13.38 -7.09 -22.90
C GLY A 70 -12.92 -6.64 -24.28
N ASP A 71 -13.86 -6.04 -25.04
CA ASP A 71 -13.64 -5.57 -26.41
C ASP A 71 -12.83 -4.25 -26.49
N ALA A 72 -12.63 -3.57 -25.36
CA ALA A 72 -11.90 -2.30 -25.33
C ALA A 72 -10.41 -2.54 -25.62
N GLU A 73 -9.90 -1.80 -26.61
CA GLU A 73 -8.47 -1.78 -26.94
C GLU A 73 -7.76 -0.64 -26.19
N PHE A 74 -6.59 -0.95 -25.60
CA PHE A 74 -5.74 0.02 -24.93
C PHE A 74 -4.26 -0.34 -25.05
N ILE A 75 -3.39 0.63 -24.87
CA ILE A 75 -1.94 0.43 -24.94
C ILE A 75 -1.49 -0.52 -23.83
N GLY A 76 -0.81 -1.60 -24.23
CA GLY A 76 -0.29 -2.61 -23.30
C GLY A 76 -1.21 -3.80 -23.03
N LYS A 77 -2.42 -3.86 -23.60
CA LYS A 77 -3.38 -4.97 -23.40
C LYS A 77 -2.74 -6.32 -23.75
N ASP A 78 -2.13 -6.45 -24.93
CA ASP A 78 -1.52 -7.71 -25.36
C ASP A 78 -0.37 -8.15 -24.45
N ALA A 79 0.42 -7.20 -23.97
CA ALA A 79 1.51 -7.48 -23.04
C ALA A 79 0.98 -7.99 -21.67
N LEU A 80 -0.12 -7.40 -21.17
CA LEU A 80 -0.77 -7.85 -19.94
C LEU A 80 -1.43 -9.22 -20.10
N ILE A 81 -2.03 -9.51 -21.26
CA ILE A 81 -2.58 -10.83 -21.57
C ILE A 81 -1.45 -11.87 -21.57
N ALA A 82 -0.34 -11.58 -22.27
CA ALA A 82 0.81 -12.48 -22.30
C ALA A 82 1.40 -12.71 -20.90
N GLN A 83 1.49 -11.68 -20.06
CA GLN A 83 1.95 -11.81 -18.68
C GLN A 83 0.98 -12.63 -17.82
N ARG A 84 -0.34 -12.39 -17.96
CA ARG A 84 -1.36 -13.18 -17.26
C ARG A 84 -1.24 -14.67 -17.57
N ASP A 85 -1.07 -14.99 -18.85
CA ASP A 85 -1.00 -16.37 -19.33
C ASP A 85 0.31 -17.06 -18.93
N ALA A 86 1.41 -16.32 -18.84
CA ALA A 86 2.71 -16.79 -18.35
C ALA A 86 2.79 -16.86 -16.80
N GLY A 87 1.96 -16.10 -16.10
CA GLY A 87 2.05 -15.82 -14.67
C GLY A 87 3.03 -14.70 -14.33
N VAL A 88 2.79 -14.03 -13.21
CA VAL A 88 3.71 -13.01 -12.66
C VAL A 88 4.86 -13.69 -11.92
N THR A 89 6.02 -13.06 -11.88
CA THR A 89 7.21 -13.56 -11.15
C THR A 89 7.38 -12.93 -9.78
N LYS A 90 6.72 -11.81 -9.52
CA LYS A 90 6.68 -11.08 -8.25
C LYS A 90 5.28 -10.56 -7.99
N ARG A 91 4.96 -10.29 -6.74
CA ARG A 91 3.67 -9.70 -6.36
C ARG A 91 3.83 -8.75 -5.17
N LEU A 92 3.05 -7.68 -5.17
CA LEU A 92 2.92 -6.80 -4.02
C LEU A 92 1.98 -7.43 -2.99
N MET A 93 2.48 -7.58 -1.78
CA MET A 93 1.77 -8.18 -0.66
C MET A 93 1.80 -7.25 0.55
N GLY A 94 0.88 -7.46 1.47
CA GLY A 94 0.98 -6.94 2.83
C GLY A 94 1.98 -7.74 3.65
N ILE A 95 2.50 -7.13 4.71
CA ILE A 95 3.39 -7.78 5.66
C ILE A 95 3.13 -7.26 7.08
N GLU A 96 3.09 -8.16 8.04
CA GLU A 96 3.13 -7.86 9.47
C GLU A 96 4.50 -8.26 10.02
N MET A 97 5.09 -7.41 10.86
CA MET A 97 6.45 -7.63 11.37
C MET A 97 6.49 -7.50 12.88
N ASP A 98 7.34 -8.30 13.49
CA ASP A 98 7.62 -8.26 14.93
C ASP A 98 8.55 -7.10 15.35
N GLY A 99 8.90 -7.09 16.63
CA GLY A 99 9.89 -6.19 17.21
C GLY A 99 9.31 -4.87 17.72
N ALA A 100 10.20 -3.95 18.07
CA ALA A 100 9.81 -2.62 18.56
C ALA A 100 9.09 -1.80 17.47
N GLU A 101 8.33 -0.80 17.87
CA GLU A 101 7.65 0.12 16.96
C GLU A 101 8.62 0.71 15.93
N MET A 102 8.25 0.59 14.66
CA MET A 102 9.05 1.12 13.55
C MET A 102 8.74 2.59 13.30
N THR A 103 9.78 3.35 13.01
CA THR A 103 9.62 4.61 12.29
C THR A 103 9.39 4.33 10.80
N PRO A 104 8.74 5.27 10.07
CA PRO A 104 8.49 5.11 8.64
C PRO A 104 9.73 4.72 7.84
N VAL A 105 9.58 3.73 6.98
CA VAL A 105 10.64 3.31 6.05
C VAL A 105 10.73 4.33 4.91
N SER A 106 11.91 4.87 4.67
CA SER A 106 12.17 5.90 3.66
C SER A 106 12.81 5.38 2.38
N MET A 107 13.38 4.18 2.43
CA MET A 107 14.03 3.50 1.29
C MET A 107 13.70 2.01 1.35
N PRO A 108 13.58 1.33 0.20
CA PRO A 108 13.28 -0.10 0.19
C PRO A 108 14.31 -0.92 0.96
N GLU A 109 13.84 -1.82 1.82
CA GLU A 109 14.65 -2.70 2.65
C GLU A 109 14.56 -4.15 2.15
N ALA A 110 15.60 -4.96 2.37
CA ALA A 110 15.64 -6.33 1.85
C ALA A 110 14.70 -7.24 2.64
N VAL A 111 13.91 -8.04 1.92
CA VAL A 111 13.13 -9.16 2.44
C VAL A 111 13.78 -10.44 2.01
N CYS A 112 14.06 -11.33 2.96
CA CYS A 112 14.86 -12.54 2.78
C CYS A 112 14.15 -13.79 3.30
N VAL A 113 14.52 -14.94 2.74
CA VAL A 113 14.22 -16.27 3.27
C VAL A 113 15.54 -17.05 3.30
N ASP A 114 15.90 -17.63 4.42
CA ASP A 114 17.15 -18.37 4.63
C ASP A 114 18.40 -17.57 4.16
N GLY A 115 18.39 -16.25 4.40
CA GLY A 115 19.46 -15.34 4.02
C GLY A 115 19.52 -14.96 2.54
N VAL A 116 18.61 -15.48 1.71
CA VAL A 116 18.50 -15.13 0.28
C VAL A 116 17.45 -14.04 0.11
N LYS A 117 17.82 -12.94 -0.57
CA LYS A 117 16.87 -11.87 -0.88
C LYS A 117 15.80 -12.37 -1.84
N VAL A 118 14.55 -12.31 -1.42
CA VAL A 118 13.36 -12.71 -2.19
C VAL A 118 12.43 -11.54 -2.51
N GLY A 119 12.68 -10.36 -1.94
CA GLY A 119 11.82 -9.21 -2.16
C GLY A 119 12.39 -7.92 -1.54
N SER A 120 11.53 -6.92 -1.51
CA SER A 120 11.84 -5.62 -0.89
C SER A 120 10.62 -5.08 -0.15
N LEU A 121 10.81 -4.69 1.11
CA LEU A 121 9.85 -3.89 1.86
C LEU A 121 9.82 -2.49 1.25
N THR A 122 8.68 -2.05 0.76
CA THR A 122 8.53 -0.78 0.02
C THR A 122 8.01 0.34 0.90
N SER A 123 7.14 0.01 1.83
CA SER A 123 6.59 0.92 2.83
C SER A 123 6.33 0.18 4.12
N ALA A 124 6.63 0.79 5.26
CA ALA A 124 6.28 0.22 6.56
C ALA A 124 6.18 1.29 7.64
N VAL A 125 5.38 1.00 8.66
CA VAL A 125 5.16 1.84 9.83
C VAL A 125 4.57 1.01 10.97
N TYR A 126 4.74 1.45 12.21
CA TYR A 126 3.92 0.95 13.32
C TYR A 126 2.51 1.52 13.23
N SER A 127 1.50 0.65 13.30
CA SER A 127 0.09 1.03 13.40
C SER A 127 -0.39 0.82 14.84
N PRO A 128 -0.77 1.90 15.56
CA PRO A 128 -1.38 1.78 16.89
C PRO A 128 -2.73 1.04 16.86
N ASP A 129 -3.52 1.25 15.82
CA ASP A 129 -4.83 0.61 15.68
C ASP A 129 -4.71 -0.88 15.38
N TYR A 130 -3.69 -1.27 14.64
CA TYR A 130 -3.37 -2.66 14.36
C TYR A 130 -2.64 -3.31 15.56
N GLY A 131 -1.83 -2.53 16.27
CA GLY A 131 -0.98 -2.96 17.38
C GLY A 131 0.28 -3.70 16.93
N ALA A 132 0.73 -3.47 15.68
CA ALA A 132 1.90 -4.12 15.09
C ALA A 132 2.58 -3.24 14.03
N ASN A 133 3.77 -3.62 13.62
CA ASN A 133 4.44 -3.06 12.46
C ASN A 133 3.83 -3.67 11.20
N ILE A 134 3.33 -2.83 10.31
CA ILE A 134 2.70 -3.25 9.06
C ILE A 134 3.35 -2.56 7.86
N GLY A 135 3.24 -3.17 6.70
CA GLY A 135 3.85 -2.60 5.49
C GLY A 135 3.42 -3.29 4.22
N PHE A 136 4.04 -2.87 3.12
CA PHE A 136 3.95 -3.51 1.82
C PHE A 136 5.30 -4.07 1.40
N THR A 137 5.27 -5.19 0.73
CA THR A 137 6.46 -5.84 0.17
C THR A 137 6.22 -6.28 -1.27
N MET A 138 7.13 -5.95 -2.16
CA MET A 138 7.21 -6.57 -3.47
C MET A 138 8.06 -7.83 -3.33
N ILE A 139 7.47 -8.99 -3.51
CA ILE A 139 8.11 -10.28 -3.21
C ILE A 139 7.96 -11.28 -4.35
N ALA A 140 8.92 -12.19 -4.51
CA ALA A 140 8.86 -13.28 -5.47
C ALA A 140 7.59 -14.13 -5.27
N VAL A 141 6.96 -14.54 -6.37
CA VAL A 141 5.62 -15.16 -6.37
C VAL A 141 5.55 -16.42 -5.51
N GLU A 142 6.67 -17.16 -5.37
CA GLU A 142 6.77 -18.36 -4.54
C GLU A 142 6.49 -18.08 -3.04
N TYR A 143 6.72 -16.83 -2.61
CA TYR A 143 6.49 -16.37 -1.23
C TYR A 143 5.30 -15.43 -1.11
N ALA A 144 4.62 -15.12 -2.22
CA ALA A 144 3.50 -14.20 -2.27
C ALA A 144 2.18 -14.88 -1.88
N HIS A 145 2.10 -15.40 -0.67
CA HIS A 145 0.90 -16.04 -0.13
C HIS A 145 0.75 -15.80 1.36
N ASP A 146 -0.47 -15.90 1.87
CA ASP A 146 -0.76 -15.73 3.29
C ASP A 146 0.04 -16.69 4.16
N GLY A 147 0.61 -16.15 5.23
CA GLY A 147 1.36 -16.90 6.21
C GLY A 147 2.81 -17.22 5.83
N ALA A 148 3.29 -16.82 4.66
CA ALA A 148 4.70 -16.97 4.30
C ALA A 148 5.58 -16.21 5.31
N LYS A 149 6.57 -16.90 5.85
CA LYS A 149 7.50 -16.34 6.84
C LYS A 149 8.74 -15.83 6.15
N VAL A 150 9.11 -14.62 6.49
CA VAL A 150 10.26 -13.91 5.91
C VAL A 150 11.06 -13.17 6.98
N GLU A 151 12.27 -12.80 6.65
CA GLU A 151 13.10 -11.91 7.43
C GLU A 151 13.24 -10.56 6.71
N VAL A 152 13.03 -9.47 7.43
CA VAL A 152 13.26 -8.11 6.93
C VAL A 152 14.56 -7.58 7.49
N GLN A 153 15.51 -7.29 6.62
CA GLN A 153 16.79 -6.66 6.98
C GLN A 153 16.58 -5.14 7.05
N SER A 154 15.95 -4.70 8.14
CA SER A 154 15.65 -3.29 8.33
C SER A 154 16.86 -2.54 8.87
N ALA A 155 16.99 -1.26 8.47
CA ALA A 155 17.91 -0.31 9.09
C ALA A 155 17.67 -0.16 10.61
N GLN A 156 16.49 -0.52 11.09
CA GLN A 156 16.08 -0.49 12.50
C GLN A 156 16.24 -1.85 13.20
N GLY A 157 16.91 -2.80 12.56
CA GLY A 157 17.19 -4.15 13.08
C GLY A 157 16.50 -5.25 12.26
N LEU A 158 16.99 -6.48 12.42
CA LEU A 158 16.39 -7.66 11.82
C LEU A 158 15.02 -7.94 12.43
N ARG A 159 14.02 -8.22 11.59
CA ARG A 159 12.64 -8.51 12.00
C ARG A 159 12.13 -9.78 11.35
N GLN A 160 11.31 -10.51 12.08
CA GLN A 160 10.52 -11.60 11.47
C GLN A 160 9.23 -11.01 10.92
N GLY A 161 8.88 -11.40 9.70
CA GLY A 161 7.69 -10.95 9.00
C GLY A 161 6.79 -12.11 8.59
N VAL A 162 5.51 -11.84 8.53
CA VAL A 162 4.49 -12.74 7.98
C VAL A 162 3.79 -12.01 6.83
N VAL A 163 3.86 -12.60 5.65
CA VAL A 163 3.21 -12.07 4.44
C VAL A 163 1.71 -12.30 4.51
N CYS A 164 0.93 -11.35 4.02
CA CYS A 164 -0.52 -11.44 3.91
C CYS A 164 -1.03 -10.72 2.66
N GLU A 165 -2.28 -10.98 2.27
CA GLU A 165 -2.92 -10.15 1.24
C GLU A 165 -3.04 -8.69 1.72
N VAL A 166 -2.87 -7.73 0.79
CA VAL A 166 -2.98 -6.29 1.11
C VAL A 166 -4.33 -5.96 1.74
N ALA A 167 -5.42 -6.57 1.26
CA ALA A 167 -6.76 -6.38 1.80
C ALA A 167 -6.91 -6.85 3.26
N ALA A 168 -6.13 -7.84 3.70
CA ALA A 168 -6.19 -8.35 5.06
C ALA A 168 -5.75 -7.31 6.10
N LEU A 169 -4.89 -6.36 5.74
CA LEU A 169 -4.51 -5.25 6.61
C LEU A 169 -5.72 -4.39 6.97
N TRP A 170 -6.57 -4.07 5.99
CA TRP A 170 -7.80 -3.29 6.21
C TRP A 170 -8.85 -4.06 7.01
N GLU A 171 -9.07 -5.33 6.67
CA GLU A 171 -10.07 -6.16 7.33
C GLU A 171 -9.82 -6.28 8.84
N ARG A 172 -8.57 -6.38 9.27
CA ARG A 172 -8.21 -6.44 10.68
C ARG A 172 -8.44 -5.12 11.42
N VAL A 173 -8.21 -3.98 10.78
CA VAL A 173 -8.50 -2.65 11.37
C VAL A 173 -10.01 -2.46 11.55
N GLN A 174 -10.82 -2.91 10.58
CA GLN A 174 -12.28 -2.81 10.64
C GLN A 174 -12.92 -3.80 11.62
N GLY A 175 -12.27 -4.91 11.93
CA GLY A 175 -12.76 -5.96 12.82
C GLY A 175 -12.61 -5.66 14.34
N LYS A 176 -11.99 -4.52 14.66
CA LYS A 176 -11.86 -4.00 16.04
C LYS A 176 -12.91 -2.96 16.32
#